data_87776c17b2cea51704276fc106679449
#
_entry.id   87776c17b2cea51704276fc106679449
#
_cell.length_a   1.000
_cell.length_b   1.000
_cell.length_c   1.000
_cell.angle_alpha   90.00
_cell.angle_beta   90.00
_cell.angle_gamma   90.00
#
_symmetry.space_group_name_H-M   'P 1'
#
loop_
_entity.id
_entity.type
_entity.pdbx_description
1 polymer ?
#
loop_
_entity_poly.entity_id
_entity_poly.type
_entity_poly.pdbx_seq_one_letter_code
_entity_poly.pdbx_strand_id
1 'polypeptide(L)' 'MSRRGVDAMFQAFFLLTDIRALYRLTAPAHQFDEAQKAEAAKIIEKLKKQVGILEEEVLG' A
#
# COMPACT_ATOMS: atom_id res chain seq x y z
N MET A 1 -2.08 -6.64 20.52
CA MET A 1 -2.46 -5.70 19.44
C MET A 1 -3.96 -5.77 19.23
N SER A 2 -4.60 -4.65 18.96
CA SER A 2 -6.03 -4.61 18.71
C SER A 2 -6.38 -5.26 17.37
N ARG A 3 -7.63 -5.71 17.24
CA ARG A 3 -8.12 -6.25 15.99
C ARG A 3 -8.04 -5.22 14.85
N ARG A 4 -8.35 -3.96 15.17
CA ARG A 4 -8.26 -2.86 14.18
C ARG A 4 -6.83 -2.70 13.67
N GLY A 5 -5.84 -2.80 14.55
CA GLY A 5 -4.43 -2.74 14.19
C GLY A 5 -4.00 -3.92 13.31
N VAL A 6 -4.44 -5.13 13.67
CA VAL A 6 -4.14 -6.34 12.89
C VAL A 6 -4.76 -6.24 11.48
N ASP A 7 -6.01 -5.80 11.39
CA ASP A 7 -6.68 -5.63 10.10
C ASP A 7 -5.94 -4.60 9.23
N ALA A 8 -5.52 -3.48 9.84
CA ALA A 8 -4.77 -2.45 9.12
C ALA A 8 -3.44 -3.00 8.59
N MET A 9 -2.75 -3.81 9.39
CA MET A 9 -1.51 -4.45 8.98
C MET A 9 -1.71 -5.35 7.75
N PHE A 10 -2.74 -6.19 7.77
CA PHE A 10 -3.03 -7.07 6.64
C PHE A 10 -3.43 -6.27 5.39
N GLN A 11 -4.23 -5.21 5.55
CA GLN A 11 -4.56 -4.35 4.43
C GLN A 11 -3.31 -3.70 3.84
N ALA A 12 -2.37 -3.27 4.67
CA ALA A 12 -1.10 -2.72 4.21
C ALA A 12 -0.30 -3.75 3.40
N PHE A 13 -0.26 -5.00 3.85
CA PHE A 13 0.40 -6.07 3.10
C PHE A 13 -0.21 -6.27 1.72
N PHE A 14 -1.54 -6.31 1.63
CA PHE A 14 -2.22 -6.47 0.35
C PHE A 14 -1.93 -5.30 -0.59
N LEU A 15 -1.93 -4.08 -0.06
CA LEU A 15 -1.64 -2.89 -0.86
C LEU A 15 -0.20 -2.88 -1.37
N LEU A 16 0.74 -3.32 -0.54
CA LEU A 16 2.14 -3.48 -0.96
C LEU A 16 2.28 -4.55 -2.04
N THR A 17 1.50 -5.62 -1.95
CA THR A 17 1.47 -6.66 -2.98
C THR A 17 0.99 -6.08 -4.32
N ASP A 18 0.00 -5.20 -4.28
CA ASP A 18 -0.51 -4.53 -5.48
C ASP A 18 0.57 -3.64 -6.12
N ILE A 19 1.34 -2.89 -5.31
CA ILE A 19 2.47 -2.09 -5.80
C ILE A 19 3.53 -3.01 -6.42
N ARG A 20 3.81 -4.13 -5.79
CA ARG A 20 4.77 -5.11 -6.32
C ARG A 20 4.33 -5.61 -7.70
N ALA A 21 3.03 -5.88 -7.87
CA ALA A 21 2.49 -6.32 -9.15
C ALA A 21 2.70 -5.27 -10.25
N LEU A 22 2.51 -3.99 -9.92
CA LEU A 22 2.77 -2.89 -10.85
C LEU A 22 4.25 -2.85 -11.27
N TYR A 23 5.16 -3.01 -10.31
CA TYR A 23 6.59 -3.05 -10.63
C TYR A 23 6.95 -4.20 -11.56
N ARG A 24 6.33 -5.35 -11.36
CA ARG A 24 6.58 -6.51 -12.22
C ARG A 24 6.14 -6.25 -13.66
N LEU A 25 5.05 -5.50 -13.86
CA LEU A 25 4.57 -5.14 -15.19
C LEU A 25 5.52 -4.17 -15.89
N THR A 26 6.33 -3.43 -15.15
CA THR A 26 7.25 -2.43 -15.72
C THR A 26 8.68 -2.96 -15.90
N ALA A 27 8.93 -4.21 -15.54
CA ALA A 27 10.27 -4.79 -15.67
C ALA A 27 10.73 -4.80 -17.13
N PRO A 28 12.03 -4.62 -17.42
CA PRO A 28 13.11 -4.43 -16.46
C PRO A 28 13.35 -2.97 -16.03
N ALA A 29 12.75 -2.00 -16.72
CA ALA A 29 13.05 -0.59 -16.51
C ALA A 29 12.48 -0.03 -15.19
N HIS A 30 11.40 -0.64 -14.66
CA HIS A 30 10.70 -0.18 -13.46
C HIS A 30 10.22 1.28 -13.54
N GLN A 31 9.83 1.70 -14.74
CA GLN A 31 9.28 3.04 -14.97
C GLN A 31 7.80 2.94 -15.24
N PHE A 32 7.02 3.80 -14.60
CA PHE A 32 5.57 3.82 -14.72
C PHE A 32 5.14 4.84 -15.77
N ASP A 33 4.17 4.46 -16.60
CA ASP A 33 3.48 5.41 -17.46
C ASP A 33 2.44 6.19 -16.63
N GLU A 34 1.75 7.14 -17.25
CA GLU A 34 0.81 8.01 -16.54
C GLU A 34 -0.36 7.22 -15.93
N ALA A 35 -0.86 6.21 -16.63
CA ALA A 35 -1.94 5.36 -16.12
C ALA A 35 -1.48 4.55 -14.91
N GLN A 36 -0.28 4.01 -14.97
CA GLN A 36 0.31 3.24 -13.87
C GLN A 36 0.59 4.14 -12.66
N LYS A 37 1.07 5.37 -12.90
CA LYS A 37 1.29 6.35 -11.82
C LYS A 37 -0.03 6.68 -11.12
N ALA A 38 -1.11 6.86 -11.87
CA ALA A 38 -2.42 7.14 -11.30
C ALA A 38 -2.91 5.97 -10.44
N GLU A 39 -2.72 4.74 -10.91
CA GLU A 39 -3.08 3.54 -10.15
C GLU A 39 -2.23 3.42 -8.88
N ALA A 40 -0.93 3.63 -8.99
CA ALA A 40 -0.01 3.60 -7.85
C ALA A 40 -0.39 4.66 -6.81
N ALA A 41 -0.80 5.86 -7.25
CA ALA A 41 -1.21 6.93 -6.34
C ALA A 41 -2.42 6.52 -5.51
N LYS A 42 -3.40 5.84 -6.12
CA LYS A 42 -4.58 5.34 -5.39
C LYS A 42 -4.18 4.32 -4.33
N ILE A 43 -3.29 3.40 -4.69
CA ILE A 43 -2.81 2.36 -3.78
C ILE A 43 -2.06 3.01 -2.62
N ILE A 44 -1.19 3.98 -2.90
CA ILE A 44 -0.40 4.68 -1.89
C ILE A 44 -1.30 5.45 -0.91
N GLU A 45 -2.36 6.10 -1.41
CA GLU A 45 -3.31 6.80 -0.54
C GLU A 45 -3.98 5.85 0.44
N LYS A 46 -4.42 4.69 -0.04
CA LYS A 46 -5.00 3.65 0.81
C LYS A 46 -3.99 3.12 1.82
N LEU A 47 -2.73 2.94 1.38
CA LEU A 47 -1.65 2.45 2.23
C LEU A 47 -1.37 3.44 3.36
N LYS A 48 -1.28 4.73 3.05
CA LYS A 48 -1.07 5.77 4.06
C LYS A 48 -2.16 5.75 5.13
N LYS A 49 -3.41 5.54 4.71
CA LYS A 49 -4.54 5.44 5.64
C LYS A 49 -4.35 4.26 6.59
N GLN A 50 -3.97 3.09 6.07
CA GLN A 50 -3.77 1.90 6.91
C GLN A 50 -2.58 2.08 7.86
N VAL A 51 -1.51 2.71 7.38
CA VAL A 51 -0.35 3.01 8.23
C VAL A 51 -0.74 3.97 9.35
N GLY A 52 -1.58 4.98 9.07
CA GLY A 52 -2.09 5.88 10.09
C GLY A 52 -2.91 5.17 11.16
N ILE A 53 -3.78 4.24 10.75
CA ILE A 53 -4.54 3.41 11.69
C ILE A 53 -3.60 2.57 12.56
N LEU A 54 -2.62 1.94 11.93
CA LEU A 54 -1.65 1.11 12.62
C LEU A 54 -0.86 1.93 13.64
N GLU A 55 -0.44 3.13 13.27
CA GLU A 55 0.25 4.04 14.16
C GLU A 55 -0.58 4.37 15.41
N GLU A 56 -1.86 4.71 15.22
CA GLU A 56 -2.77 4.98 16.32
C GLU A 56 -2.91 3.78 17.26
N GLU A 57 -3.06 2.59 16.69
CA GLU A 57 -3.32 1.39 17.48
C GLU A 57 -2.07 0.87 18.20
N VAL A 58 -0.91 1.10 17.63
CA VAL A 58 0.37 0.63 18.23
C VAL A 58 0.94 1.66 19.19
N LEU A 59 0.93 2.93 18.80
CA LEU A 59 1.60 3.98 19.57
C LEU A 59 0.65 4.81 20.44
N GLY A 60 -0.60 4.73 20.12
CA GLY A 60 -1.58 5.54 20.66
C GLY A 60 -2.26 5.79 21.60
#